data_733418bbe77cf9517ba0db55eee34704
#
_entry.id   733418bbe77cf9517ba0db55eee34704
#
_cell.length_a   1.000
_cell.length_b   1.000
_cell.length_c   1.000
_cell.angle_alpha   90.00
_cell.angle_beta   90.00
_cell.angle_gamma   90.00
#
_symmetry.space_group_name_H-M   'P 1'
#
loop_
_entity.id
_entity.type
_entity.pdbx_description
1 polymer ?
#
loop_
_entity_poly.entity_id
_entity_poly.type
_entity_poly.pdbx_seq_one_letter_code
_entity_poly.pdbx_strand_id
1 'polypeptide(L)'
;MADTVTISVKLFATLKRFLPPGNADGVQLTLPAGATAQDAIDALKIPREHAGMLVAGDTYVEATTPLTDGLQLSIFPPLAGGAC
;
A
#
# COMPACT_ATOMS: atom_id res chain seq x y z
N MET A 1 -16.30 -18.89 -4.99
CA MET A 1 -16.32 -17.49 -4.95
C MET A 1 -15.33 -16.95 -4.03
N ALA A 2 -14.60 -16.02 -4.48
CA ALA A 2 -13.54 -15.49 -3.65
C ALA A 2 -14.08 -14.39 -2.77
N ASP A 3 -13.86 -14.53 -1.48
CA ASP A 3 -14.18 -13.46 -0.56
C ASP A 3 -12.91 -12.67 -0.28
N THR A 4 -12.02 -12.61 -1.24
CA THR A 4 -10.77 -11.89 -1.07
C THR A 4 -10.48 -11.06 -2.31
N VAL A 5 -9.61 -10.08 -2.14
CA VAL A 5 -9.11 -9.28 -3.24
C VAL A 5 -7.61 -9.41 -3.28
N THR A 6 -7.06 -9.48 -4.48
CA THR A 6 -5.62 -9.52 -4.67
C THR A 6 -5.19 -8.20 -5.26
N ILE A 7 -4.28 -7.53 -4.61
CA ILE A 7 -3.79 -6.23 -5.07
C ILE A 7 -2.28 -6.29 -5.22
N SER A 8 -1.77 -5.39 -6.05
CA SER A 8 -0.33 -5.21 -6.19
C SER A 8 0.04 -3.95 -5.43
N VAL A 9 0.99 -4.05 -4.53
CA VAL A 9 1.42 -2.92 -3.73
C VAL A 9 2.85 -2.58 -4.11
N LYS A 10 3.07 -1.32 -4.48
CA LYS A 10 4.41 -0.83 -4.77
C LYS A 10 4.83 0.12 -3.68
N LEU A 11 6.05 -0.03 -3.22
CA LEU A 11 6.61 0.85 -2.21
C LEU A 11 7.77 1.62 -2.80
N PHE A 12 7.86 2.90 -2.44
CA PHE A 12 8.84 3.80 -3.03
C PHE A 12 9.78 4.36 -1.97
N ALA A 13 10.96 4.73 -2.40
CA ALA A 13 11.95 5.37 -1.54
C ALA A 13 12.24 4.52 -0.31
N THR A 14 12.22 5.12 0.87
CA THR A 14 12.59 4.40 2.09
C THR A 14 11.60 3.30 2.45
N LEU A 15 10.42 3.28 1.87
CA LEU A 15 9.45 2.24 2.18
C LEU A 15 9.82 0.90 1.59
N LYS A 16 10.74 0.87 0.65
CA LYS A 16 11.15 -0.40 0.03
C LYS A 16 11.70 -1.38 1.05
N ARG A 17 12.20 -0.90 2.16
CA ARG A 17 12.73 -1.80 3.19
C ARG A 17 11.66 -2.68 3.82
N PHE A 18 10.39 -2.33 3.64
CA PHE A 18 9.30 -3.14 4.18
C PHE A 18 8.89 -4.26 3.23
N LEU A 19 9.51 -4.35 2.05
CA LEU A 19 9.20 -5.40 1.11
C LEU A 19 9.86 -6.71 1.55
N PRO A 20 9.18 -7.84 1.33
CA PRO A 20 9.82 -9.13 1.61
C PRO A 20 11.03 -9.34 0.71
N PRO A 21 11.98 -10.16 1.13
CA PRO A 21 13.14 -10.47 0.30
C PRO A 21 12.70 -11.05 -1.04
N GLY A 22 13.39 -10.66 -2.09
CA GLY A 22 13.06 -11.15 -3.41
C GLY A 22 12.12 -10.29 -4.19
N ASN A 23 11.54 -9.27 -3.56
CA ASN A 23 10.64 -8.34 -4.24
C ASN A 23 11.38 -7.02 -4.47
N ALA A 24 11.49 -6.63 -5.72
CA ALA A 24 12.29 -5.45 -6.04
C ALA A 24 11.56 -4.15 -5.73
N ASP A 25 10.33 -4.03 -6.18
CA ASP A 25 9.60 -2.78 -6.05
C ASP A 25 8.25 -2.94 -5.39
N GLY A 26 7.73 -4.14 -5.32
CA GLY A 26 6.39 -4.32 -4.81
C GLY A 26 6.09 -5.77 -4.51
N VAL A 27 4.91 -5.99 -3.99
CA VAL A 27 4.47 -7.30 -3.55
C VAL A 27 2.98 -7.42 -3.81
N GLN A 28 2.52 -8.64 -4.01
CA GLN A 28 1.08 -8.88 -4.13
C GLN A 28 0.54 -9.28 -2.77
N LEU A 29 -0.61 -8.71 -2.44
CA LEU A 29 -1.29 -9.03 -1.19
C LEU A 29 -2.68 -9.55 -1.50
N THR A 30 -3.10 -10.56 -0.77
CA THR A 30 -4.47 -11.06 -0.82
C THR A 30 -5.11 -10.71 0.51
N LEU A 31 -6.18 -9.94 0.45
CA LEU A 31 -6.85 -9.42 1.62
C LEU A 31 -8.33 -9.77 1.55
N PRO A 32 -9.02 -9.78 2.69
CA PRO A 32 -10.47 -10.03 2.67
C PRO A 32 -11.19 -8.98 1.84
N ALA A 33 -12.28 -9.39 1.22
CA ALA A 33 -13.11 -8.45 0.49
C ALA A 33 -13.59 -7.36 1.45
N GLY A 34 -13.57 -6.12 0.98
CA GLY A 34 -13.89 -5.01 1.85
C GLY A 34 -12.70 -4.39 2.56
N ALA A 35 -11.52 -4.99 2.40
CA ALA A 35 -10.31 -4.42 3.00
C ALA A 35 -10.03 -3.03 2.44
N THR A 36 -9.38 -2.21 3.24
CA THR A 36 -9.04 -0.85 2.84
C THR A 36 -7.54 -0.72 2.63
N ALA A 37 -7.14 0.45 2.16
CA ALA A 37 -5.71 0.72 1.98
C ALA A 37 -4.97 0.60 3.30
N GLN A 38 -5.61 0.98 4.41
CA GLN A 38 -5.00 0.83 5.73
C GLN A 38 -4.70 -0.64 6.03
N ASP A 39 -5.60 -1.52 5.61
CA ASP A 39 -5.38 -2.96 5.84
C ASP A 39 -4.15 -3.44 5.08
N ALA A 40 -3.92 -2.92 3.89
CA ALA A 40 -2.72 -3.28 3.14
C ALA A 40 -1.46 -2.77 3.85
N ILE A 41 -1.52 -1.56 4.37
CA ILE A 41 -0.40 -0.98 5.10
C ILE A 41 -0.11 -1.82 6.34
N ASP A 42 -1.17 -2.22 7.06
CA ASP A 42 -1.00 -3.05 8.24
C ASP A 42 -0.43 -4.42 7.90
N ALA A 43 -0.85 -4.99 6.78
CA ALA A 43 -0.36 -6.29 6.37
C ALA A 43 1.14 -6.26 6.09
N LEU A 44 1.64 -5.14 5.62
CA LEU A 44 3.07 -4.97 5.36
C LEU A 44 3.82 -4.46 6.58
N LYS A 45 3.10 -4.21 7.67
CA LYS A 45 3.69 -3.73 8.93
C LYS A 45 4.39 -2.40 8.74
N ILE A 46 3.85 -1.56 7.91
CA ILE A 46 4.39 -0.23 7.70
C ILE A 46 3.79 0.69 8.75
N PRO A 47 4.61 1.39 9.54
CA PRO A 47 4.07 2.35 10.49
C PRO A 47 3.29 3.44 9.77
N ARG A 48 2.18 3.85 10.36
CA ARG A 48 1.32 4.85 9.70
C ARG A 48 2.07 6.13 9.39
N GLU A 49 2.99 6.51 10.24
CA GLU A 49 3.74 7.74 10.02
C GLU A 49 4.68 7.64 8.83
N HIS A 50 4.92 6.44 8.33
CA HIS A 50 5.76 6.26 7.16
C HIS A 50 4.93 6.17 5.87
N ALA A 51 3.63 6.03 5.97
CA ALA A 51 2.78 5.96 4.80
C ALA A 51 2.20 7.35 4.54
N GLY A 52 2.87 8.11 3.70
CA GLY A 52 2.49 9.49 3.48
C GLY A 52 1.43 9.67 2.42
N MET A 53 1.61 9.02 1.28
CA MET A 53 0.72 9.23 0.15
C MET A 53 0.33 7.90 -0.43
N LEU A 54 -0.95 7.73 -0.69
CA LEU A 54 -1.48 6.49 -1.26
C LEU A 54 -2.08 6.80 -2.62
N VAL A 55 -1.73 5.99 -3.61
CA VAL A 55 -2.23 6.17 -4.96
C VAL A 55 -2.76 4.84 -5.46
N ALA A 56 -4.01 4.83 -5.88
CA ALA A 56 -4.62 3.64 -6.45
C ALA A 56 -4.75 3.86 -7.95
N GLY A 57 -3.96 3.15 -8.72
CA GLY A 57 -3.88 3.41 -10.15
C GLY A 57 -3.27 4.79 -10.38
N ASP A 58 -4.07 5.72 -10.84
CA ASP A 58 -3.60 7.09 -11.04
C ASP A 58 -4.30 8.08 -10.12
N THR A 59 -4.98 7.62 -9.10
CA THR A 59 -5.80 8.50 -8.27
C THR A 59 -5.34 8.45 -6.83
N TYR A 60 -5.21 9.59 -6.20
CA TYR A 60 -4.91 9.64 -4.77
C TYR A 60 -6.07 9.07 -3.98
N VAL A 61 -5.77 8.27 -2.99
CA VAL A 61 -6.79 7.67 -2.14
C VAL A 61 -6.37 7.83 -0.68
N GLU A 62 -7.32 7.56 0.20
CA GLU A 62 -7.07 7.64 1.63
C GLU A 62 -6.99 6.25 2.23
N ALA A 63 -6.52 6.18 3.46
CA ALA A 63 -6.38 4.90 4.14
C ALA A 63 -7.72 4.16 4.28
N THR A 64 -8.81 4.89 4.30
CA THR A 64 -10.13 4.28 4.43
C THR A 64 -10.72 3.83 3.10
N THR A 65 -10.03 4.07 2.00
CA THR A 65 -10.54 3.71 0.68
C THR A 65 -10.58 2.19 0.52
N PRO A 66 -11.73 1.62 0.14
CA PRO A 66 -11.81 0.17 -0.07
C PRO A 66 -10.98 -0.25 -1.26
N LEU A 67 -10.41 -1.42 -1.15
CA LEU A 67 -9.60 -1.98 -2.23
C LEU A 67 -10.45 -2.88 -3.11
N THR A 68 -10.08 -2.96 -4.38
CA THR A 68 -10.75 -3.84 -5.32
C THR A 68 -9.77 -4.85 -5.88
N ASP A 69 -10.30 -5.97 -6.31
CA ASP A 69 -9.46 -7.03 -6.87
C ASP A 69 -8.72 -6.51 -8.10
N GLY A 70 -7.44 -6.78 -8.15
CA GLY A 70 -6.62 -6.32 -9.28
C GLY A 70 -6.09 -4.90 -9.13
N LEU A 71 -6.39 -4.24 -8.03
CA LEU A 71 -5.95 -2.85 -7.85
C LEU A 71 -4.43 -2.78 -7.71
N GLN A 72 -3.85 -1.72 -8.23
CA GLN A 72 -2.45 -1.43 -8.00
C GLN A 72 -2.36 -0.27 -7.03
N LEU A 73 -1.81 -0.52 -5.86
CA LEU A 73 -1.68 0.50 -4.82
C LEU A 73 -0.21 0.90 -4.73
N SER A 74 0.04 2.20 -4.79
CA SER A 74 1.39 2.73 -4.62
C SER A 74 1.44 3.52 -3.33
N ILE A 75 2.47 3.28 -2.53
CA ILE A 75 2.62 3.95 -1.25
C ILE A 75 3.93 4.74 -1.27
N PHE A 76 3.84 6.01 -0.96
CA PHE A 76 4.99 6.90 -0.93
C PHE A 76 5.24 7.37 0.50
N PRO A 77 6.48 7.60 0.87
CA PRO A 77 6.77 8.13 2.21
C PRO A 77 6.30 9.57 2.33
N PRO A 78 6.05 10.03 3.54
CA PRO A 78 5.68 11.43 3.72
C PRO A 78 6.85 12.33 3.34
N LEU A 79 6.50 13.51 2.91
CA LEU A 79 7.49 14.53 2.63
C LEU A 79 7.94 15.12 3.94
N ALA A 80 8.50 14.36 4.74
CA ALA A 80 8.77 14.72 6.04
C ALA A 80 9.34 16.03 6.08
N GLY A 81 9.29 16.44 7.04
CA GLY A 81 9.70 17.58 7.32
C GLY A 81 10.63 18.20 6.50
N GLY A 82 11.04 17.40 5.78
CA GLY A 82 11.90 17.91 4.90
C GLY A 82 11.37 19.12 4.46
N ALA A 83 10.25 19.03 4.38
CA ALA A 83 9.70 20.11 3.90
C ALA A 83 9.89 21.23 4.77
N CYS A 84 10.19 21.11 5.57
CA CYS A 84 10.23 22.23 6.26
C CYS A 84 10.87 22.90 6.34
#